data_6669e5adc46d66f237c67efdbb8e44d5
#
_entry.id   6669e5adc46d66f237c67efdbb8e44d5
#
_cell.length_a   1.000
_cell.length_b   1.000
_cell.length_c   1.000
_cell.angle_alpha   90.00
_cell.angle_beta   90.00
_cell.angle_gamma   90.00
#
_symmetry.space_group_name_H-M   'P 1'
#
loop_
_entity.id
_entity.type
_entity.pdbx_description
1 polymer ?
#
loop_
_entity_poly.entity_id
_entity_poly.type
_entity_poly.pdbx_seq_one_letter_code
_entity_poly.pdbx_strand_id
1 'polypeptide(L)'
;MTTKELAETCRVSEATVVRFVGQLGYEGYTDFQQSLRDFVDTELTLLDRVDLTDMLKPGAERFRQVVSEEIDNLRRLFEKTDIHQMDRVVSLLHHSPQIYVIGSRLSYTFSYYMGWSLTKVRGGIQIFKGSDKTTLDWLTISPADVLVVLIAVSRYPNDLIRLAKLAKRLGQRLLVLTDSAACPITHEADESLIAPSPHIPLIGSPTALSCL
;
A
#
# COMPACT_ATOMS: atom_id res chain seq x y z
N MET A 1 -1.43 1.99 11.72
CA MET A 1 -1.50 1.86 13.20
C MET A 1 -2.81 1.17 13.54
N THR A 2 -2.73 0.04 14.24
CA THR A 2 -3.91 -0.72 14.69
C THR A 2 -4.48 -0.13 15.99
N THR A 3 -5.70 -0.54 16.37
CA THR A 3 -6.29 -0.17 17.68
C THR A 3 -5.35 -0.51 18.83
N LYS A 4 -4.71 -1.68 18.77
CA LYS A 4 -3.74 -2.16 19.76
C LYS A 4 -2.49 -1.27 19.83
N GLU A 5 -1.88 -0.96 18.70
CA GLU A 5 -0.70 -0.08 18.66
C GLU A 5 -1.00 1.32 19.19
N LEU A 6 -2.19 1.86 18.89
CA LEU A 6 -2.62 3.14 19.44
C LEU A 6 -2.82 3.06 20.94
N ALA A 7 -3.47 2.01 21.43
CA ALA A 7 -3.69 1.77 22.86
C ALA A 7 -2.36 1.68 23.64
N GLU A 8 -1.40 0.94 23.09
CA GLU A 8 -0.04 0.80 23.66
C GLU A 8 0.69 2.16 23.68
N THR A 9 0.64 2.90 22.58
CA THR A 9 1.27 4.22 22.47
C THR A 9 0.68 5.23 23.48
N CYS A 10 -0.64 5.22 23.61
CA CYS A 10 -1.36 6.11 24.53
C CYS A 10 -1.40 5.58 25.98
N ARG A 11 -0.88 4.38 26.25
CA ARG A 11 -0.92 3.70 27.55
C ARG A 11 -2.35 3.56 28.11
N VAL A 12 -3.29 3.19 27.24
CA VAL A 12 -4.69 2.93 27.59
C VAL A 12 -5.12 1.56 27.10
N SER A 13 -6.33 1.12 27.47
CA SER A 13 -6.88 -0.13 26.93
C SER A 13 -7.44 0.06 25.50
N GLU A 14 -7.47 -1.00 24.71
CA GLU A 14 -8.14 -0.98 23.39
C GLU A 14 -9.62 -0.58 23.51
N ALA A 15 -10.31 -1.01 24.56
CA ALA A 15 -11.68 -0.61 24.83
C ALA A 15 -11.83 0.90 25.06
N THR A 16 -10.81 1.56 25.62
CA THR A 16 -10.78 3.02 25.77
C THR A 16 -10.66 3.71 24.44
N VAL A 17 -9.80 3.20 23.53
CA VAL A 17 -9.66 3.71 22.17
C VAL A 17 -10.97 3.59 21.41
N VAL A 18 -11.63 2.43 21.46
CA VAL A 18 -12.91 2.21 20.77
C VAL A 18 -14.00 3.15 21.30
N ARG A 19 -14.10 3.32 22.62
CA ARG A 19 -15.08 4.26 23.22
C ARG A 19 -14.79 5.71 22.83
N PHE A 20 -13.54 6.12 22.82
CA PHE A 20 -13.13 7.45 22.39
C PHE A 20 -13.56 7.72 20.94
N VAL A 21 -13.29 6.79 20.03
CA VAL A 21 -13.67 6.88 18.61
C VAL A 21 -15.20 6.98 18.46
N GLY A 22 -15.96 6.19 19.22
CA GLY A 22 -17.42 6.28 19.25
C GLY A 22 -17.94 7.63 19.78
N GLN A 23 -17.27 8.22 20.80
CA GLN A 23 -17.61 9.56 21.29
C GLN A 23 -17.35 10.68 20.26
N LEU A 24 -16.40 10.46 19.35
CA LEU A 24 -16.16 11.37 18.22
C LEU A 24 -17.18 11.22 17.09
N GLY A 25 -18.12 10.27 17.20
CA GLY A 25 -19.20 10.07 16.23
C GLY A 25 -18.86 9.11 15.07
N TYR A 26 -17.76 8.37 15.16
CA TYR A 26 -17.39 7.37 14.15
C TYR A 26 -17.98 5.99 14.48
N GLU A 27 -18.34 5.22 13.45
CA GLU A 27 -18.89 3.88 13.61
C GLU A 27 -17.89 2.86 14.19
N GLY A 28 -16.57 3.14 14.05
CA GLY A 28 -15.50 2.33 14.59
C GLY A 28 -14.12 2.86 14.27
N TYR A 29 -13.10 2.18 14.79
CA TYR A 29 -11.70 2.61 14.64
C TYR A 29 -11.26 2.68 13.17
N THR A 30 -11.76 1.80 12.31
CA THR A 30 -11.46 1.80 10.87
C THR A 30 -12.04 3.03 10.17
N ASP A 31 -13.26 3.40 10.51
CA ASP A 31 -13.93 4.60 10.00
C ASP A 31 -13.20 5.87 10.44
N PHE A 32 -12.86 5.95 11.72
CA PHE A 32 -12.02 7.03 12.26
C PHE A 32 -10.67 7.13 11.53
N GLN A 33 -9.98 6.01 11.34
CA GLN A 33 -8.72 5.99 10.58
C GLN A 33 -8.89 6.47 9.15
N GLN A 34 -9.97 6.07 8.50
CA GLN A 34 -10.24 6.49 7.13
C GLN A 34 -10.50 8.00 7.05
N SER A 35 -11.31 8.52 7.97
CA SER A 35 -11.57 9.96 8.07
C SER A 35 -10.29 10.76 8.32
N LEU A 36 -9.41 10.27 9.21
CA LEU A 36 -8.11 10.92 9.43
C LEU A 36 -7.21 10.87 8.18
N ARG A 37 -7.23 9.78 7.42
CA ARG A 37 -6.47 9.70 6.17
C ARG A 37 -7.00 10.68 5.14
N ASP A 38 -8.31 10.73 4.97
CA ASP A 38 -8.96 11.63 4.02
C ASP A 38 -8.67 13.10 4.40
N PHE A 39 -8.70 13.42 5.69
CA PHE A 39 -8.31 14.74 6.20
C PHE A 39 -6.85 15.06 5.89
N VAL A 40 -5.92 14.14 6.20
CA VAL A 40 -4.49 14.31 5.90
C VAL A 40 -4.25 14.47 4.39
N ASP A 41 -5.02 13.78 3.56
CA ASP A 41 -4.88 13.85 2.11
C ASP A 41 -5.45 15.13 1.50
N THR A 42 -6.51 15.68 2.11
CA THR A 42 -7.27 16.79 1.55
C THR A 42 -6.86 18.13 2.16
N GLU A 43 -6.64 18.15 3.48
CA GLU A 43 -6.49 19.40 4.24
C GLU A 43 -5.02 19.73 4.58
N LEU A 44 -4.16 18.70 4.76
CA LEU A 44 -2.76 18.97 5.09
C LEU A 44 -1.91 19.14 3.83
N THR A 45 -1.27 20.29 3.72
CA THR A 45 -0.27 20.54 2.69
C THR A 45 1.01 19.73 2.92
N LEU A 46 1.87 19.64 1.90
CA LEU A 46 3.18 19.00 2.06
C LEU A 46 4.03 19.71 3.12
N LEU A 47 3.86 21.02 3.27
CA LEU A 47 4.60 21.83 4.25
C LEU A 47 4.18 21.52 5.69
N ASP A 48 2.90 21.23 5.94
CA ASP A 48 2.40 20.88 7.27
C ASP A 48 2.94 19.52 7.76
N ARG A 49 3.47 18.70 6.85
CA ARG A 49 4.00 17.35 7.11
C ARG A 49 5.52 17.32 7.28
N VAL A 50 6.20 18.40 6.96
CA VAL A 50 7.65 18.49 7.03
C VAL A 50 8.06 19.03 8.39
N ASP A 51 8.87 18.27 9.10
CA ASP A 51 9.58 18.84 10.25
C ASP A 51 10.61 19.86 9.74
N LEU A 52 10.32 21.13 10.00
CA LEU A 52 11.17 22.24 9.58
C LEU A 52 12.60 22.12 10.14
N THR A 53 12.78 21.43 11.29
CA THR A 53 14.11 21.20 11.87
C THR A 53 14.94 20.28 10.99
N ASP A 54 14.32 19.31 10.32
CA ASP A 54 15.00 18.43 9.35
C ASP A 54 15.42 19.19 8.08
N MET A 55 14.67 20.20 7.69
CA MET A 55 15.05 21.06 6.54
C MET A 55 16.28 21.91 6.80
N LEU A 56 16.60 22.20 8.05
CA LEU A 56 17.73 23.05 8.44
C LEU A 56 19.06 22.30 8.55
N LYS A 57 19.06 20.97 8.46
CA LYS A 57 20.27 20.16 8.49
C LYS A 57 21.12 20.40 7.23
N PRO A 58 22.48 20.39 7.35
CA PRO A 58 23.36 20.46 6.19
C PRO A 58 23.03 19.36 5.17
N GLY A 59 23.05 19.69 3.88
CA GLY A 59 22.64 18.77 2.81
C GLY A 59 23.40 17.43 2.80
N ALA A 60 24.69 17.45 3.13
CA ALA A 60 25.50 16.23 3.23
C ALA A 60 25.08 15.30 4.40
N GLU A 61 24.69 15.88 5.53
CA GLU A 61 24.20 15.13 6.68
C GLU A 61 22.84 14.51 6.39
N ARG A 62 21.94 15.29 5.79
CA ARG A 62 20.63 14.85 5.35
C ARG A 62 20.72 13.71 4.31
N PHE A 63 21.61 13.83 3.34
CA PHE A 63 21.87 12.76 2.36
C PHE A 63 22.28 11.46 3.04
N ARG A 64 23.26 11.52 3.97
CA ARG A 64 23.70 10.33 4.73
C ARG A 64 22.56 9.72 5.55
N GLN A 65 21.75 10.54 6.18
CA GLN A 65 20.59 10.09 6.95
C GLN A 65 19.62 9.33 6.04
N VAL A 66 19.21 9.91 4.91
CA VAL A 66 18.29 9.26 3.96
C VAL A 66 18.86 7.93 3.46
N VAL A 67 20.14 7.88 3.08
CA VAL A 67 20.76 6.62 2.62
C VAL A 67 20.78 5.58 3.75
N SER A 68 21.09 5.98 4.99
CA SER A 68 21.06 5.07 6.14
C SER A 68 19.67 4.50 6.39
N GLU A 69 18.64 5.35 6.33
CA GLU A 69 17.25 4.94 6.49
C GLU A 69 16.81 3.95 5.39
N GLU A 70 17.23 4.17 4.14
CA GLU A 70 16.94 3.23 3.04
C GLU A 70 17.64 1.87 3.23
N ILE A 71 18.89 1.86 3.70
CA ILE A 71 19.59 0.62 4.05
C ILE A 71 18.85 -0.14 5.15
N ASP A 72 18.37 0.55 6.17
CA ASP A 72 17.60 -0.06 7.25
C ASP A 72 16.23 -0.57 6.79
N ASN A 73 15.60 0.09 5.81
CA ASN A 73 14.38 -0.38 5.18
C ASN A 73 14.60 -1.69 4.42
N LEU A 74 15.68 -1.78 3.66
CA LEU A 74 16.06 -3.01 2.94
C LEU A 74 16.40 -4.16 3.90
N ARG A 75 17.09 -3.90 5.00
CA ARG A 75 17.33 -4.90 6.04
C ARG A 75 16.04 -5.42 6.64
N ARG A 76 15.10 -4.52 6.99
CA ARG A 76 13.79 -4.90 7.52
C ARG A 76 12.97 -5.70 6.50
N LEU A 77 13.03 -5.35 5.22
CA LEU A 77 12.39 -6.13 4.16
C LEU A 77 12.97 -7.55 4.14
N PHE A 78 14.30 -7.68 4.10
CA PHE A 78 14.98 -8.98 4.08
C PHE A 78 14.63 -9.84 5.30
N GLU A 79 14.64 -9.25 6.51
CA GLU A 79 14.35 -9.96 7.77
C GLU A 79 12.88 -10.38 7.91
N LYS A 80 11.95 -9.62 7.32
CA LYS A 80 10.51 -9.86 7.47
C LYS A 80 9.88 -10.61 6.31
N THR A 81 10.58 -10.75 5.19
CA THR A 81 10.05 -11.47 4.03
C THR A 81 10.02 -12.97 4.30
N ASP A 82 8.83 -13.55 4.26
CA ASP A 82 8.66 -15.00 4.25
C ASP A 82 8.93 -15.55 2.85
N ILE A 83 9.99 -16.36 2.73
CA ILE A 83 10.39 -16.94 1.45
C ILE A 83 9.30 -17.86 0.86
N HIS A 84 8.55 -18.56 1.71
CA HIS A 84 7.45 -19.40 1.24
C HIS A 84 6.29 -18.57 0.70
N GLN A 85 6.05 -17.39 1.28
CA GLN A 85 5.09 -16.44 0.73
C GLN A 85 5.56 -15.92 -0.63
N MET A 86 6.84 -15.61 -0.77
CA MET A 86 7.42 -15.19 -2.04
C MET A 86 7.23 -16.28 -3.12
N ASP A 87 7.50 -17.55 -2.80
CA ASP A 87 7.26 -18.67 -3.71
C ASP A 87 5.79 -18.78 -4.14
N ARG A 88 4.84 -18.57 -3.21
CA ARG A 88 3.42 -18.53 -3.55
C ARG A 88 3.08 -17.39 -4.50
N VAL A 89 3.62 -16.20 -4.24
CA VAL A 89 3.40 -15.02 -5.10
C VAL A 89 4.00 -15.24 -6.49
N VAL A 90 5.22 -15.76 -6.59
CA VAL A 90 5.86 -16.10 -7.87
C VAL A 90 5.01 -17.13 -8.63
N SER A 91 4.53 -18.18 -7.94
CA SER A 91 3.64 -19.16 -8.53
C SER A 91 2.33 -18.54 -9.02
N LEU A 92 1.74 -17.63 -8.25
CA LEU A 92 0.52 -16.91 -8.61
C LEU A 92 0.73 -16.06 -9.87
N LEU A 93 1.82 -15.33 -9.94
CA LEU A 93 2.20 -14.53 -11.11
C LEU A 93 2.48 -15.41 -12.33
N HIS A 94 3.11 -16.58 -12.15
CA HIS A 94 3.45 -17.48 -13.25
C HIS A 94 2.21 -18.15 -13.86
N HIS A 95 1.28 -18.66 -13.05
CA HIS A 95 0.16 -19.47 -13.52
C HIS A 95 -1.09 -18.67 -13.90
N SER A 96 -1.16 -17.38 -13.61
CA SER A 96 -2.31 -16.57 -14.00
C SER A 96 -2.28 -16.25 -15.49
N PRO A 97 -3.34 -16.53 -16.27
CA PRO A 97 -3.33 -16.31 -17.72
C PRO A 97 -3.22 -14.83 -18.07
N GLN A 98 -3.83 -13.97 -17.29
CA GLN A 98 -3.77 -12.52 -17.42
C GLN A 98 -3.47 -11.87 -16.07
N ILE A 99 -2.71 -10.79 -16.07
CA ILE A 99 -2.35 -10.02 -14.88
C ILE A 99 -2.64 -8.54 -15.14
N TYR A 100 -3.42 -7.94 -14.26
CA TYR A 100 -3.71 -6.52 -14.26
C TYR A 100 -2.97 -5.84 -13.13
N VAL A 101 -1.98 -5.03 -13.46
CA VAL A 101 -1.17 -4.30 -12.47
C VAL A 101 -1.71 -2.89 -12.34
N ILE A 102 -2.22 -2.54 -11.16
CA ILE A 102 -2.98 -1.33 -10.94
C ILE A 102 -2.40 -0.55 -9.76
N GLY A 103 -2.22 0.74 -9.94
CA GLY A 103 -1.86 1.67 -8.88
C GLY A 103 -2.36 3.07 -9.22
N SER A 104 -2.54 3.89 -8.21
CA SER A 104 -2.92 5.29 -8.40
C SER A 104 -1.88 6.24 -7.82
N ARG A 105 -1.86 7.49 -8.29
CA ARG A 105 -0.91 8.52 -7.87
C ARG A 105 0.54 8.01 -7.98
N LEU A 106 1.32 8.11 -6.88
CA LEU A 106 2.72 7.63 -6.84
C LEU A 106 2.81 6.10 -7.03
N SER A 107 1.86 5.33 -6.49
CA SER A 107 1.83 3.88 -6.65
C SER A 107 1.74 3.44 -8.12
N TYR A 108 1.21 4.29 -9.01
CA TYR A 108 1.19 3.99 -10.45
C TYR A 108 2.60 3.87 -11.04
N THR A 109 3.58 4.62 -10.54
CA THR A 109 4.98 4.50 -10.99
C THR A 109 5.52 3.10 -10.76
N PHE A 110 5.22 2.51 -9.58
CA PHE A 110 5.62 1.14 -9.26
C PHE A 110 4.81 0.12 -10.05
N SER A 111 3.52 0.35 -10.25
CA SER A 111 2.68 -0.51 -11.09
C SER A 111 3.17 -0.53 -12.52
N TYR A 112 3.58 0.62 -13.04
CA TYR A 112 4.16 0.71 -14.38
C TYR A 112 5.49 -0.05 -14.45
N TYR A 113 6.40 0.17 -13.50
CA TYR A 113 7.70 -0.51 -13.44
C TYR A 113 7.54 -2.02 -13.36
N MET A 114 6.72 -2.51 -12.41
CA MET A 114 6.46 -3.94 -12.26
C MET A 114 5.80 -4.54 -13.51
N GLY A 115 4.73 -3.92 -14.00
CA GLY A 115 4.02 -4.41 -15.17
C GLY A 115 4.91 -4.42 -16.42
N TRP A 116 5.69 -3.36 -16.63
CA TRP A 116 6.66 -3.31 -17.71
C TRP A 116 7.72 -4.40 -17.58
N SER A 117 8.25 -4.63 -16.39
CA SER A 117 9.24 -5.69 -16.13
C SER A 117 8.66 -7.08 -16.41
N LEU A 118 7.42 -7.33 -15.98
CA LEU A 118 6.73 -8.59 -16.25
C LEU A 118 6.50 -8.83 -17.74
N THR A 119 6.27 -7.79 -18.56
CA THR A 119 6.15 -7.95 -20.04
C THR A 119 7.42 -8.48 -20.70
N LYS A 120 8.60 -8.40 -20.04
CA LYS A 120 9.86 -8.94 -20.56
C LYS A 120 9.97 -10.46 -20.40
N VAL A 121 9.19 -11.03 -19.50
CA VAL A 121 9.26 -12.45 -19.16
C VAL A 121 7.99 -13.23 -19.51
N ARG A 122 6.86 -12.54 -19.72
CA ARG A 122 5.61 -13.18 -20.12
C ARG A 122 4.63 -12.24 -20.82
N GLY A 123 3.67 -12.82 -21.56
CA GLY A 123 2.50 -12.12 -22.09
C GLY A 123 1.35 -12.02 -21.10
N GLY A 124 0.26 -11.37 -21.52
CA GLY A 124 -0.98 -11.25 -20.73
C GLY A 124 -0.90 -10.23 -19.60
N ILE A 125 -0.01 -9.24 -19.71
CA ILE A 125 0.14 -8.17 -18.71
C ILE A 125 -0.55 -6.91 -19.22
N GLN A 126 -1.37 -6.30 -18.37
CA GLN A 126 -1.96 -4.98 -18.58
C GLN A 126 -1.70 -4.08 -17.37
N ILE A 127 -1.47 -2.80 -17.63
CA ILE A 127 -1.14 -1.81 -16.60
C ILE A 127 -2.21 -0.74 -16.62
N PHE A 128 -2.84 -0.50 -15.47
CA PHE A 128 -3.91 0.49 -15.34
C PHE A 128 -3.56 1.56 -14.30
N LYS A 129 -4.06 2.76 -14.54
CA LYS A 129 -3.86 3.90 -13.65
C LYS A 129 -5.14 4.19 -12.86
N GLY A 130 -5.14 3.79 -11.58
CA GLY A 130 -6.29 4.04 -10.71
C GLY A 130 -7.53 3.24 -11.07
N SER A 131 -8.69 3.73 -10.69
CA SER A 131 -10.00 3.12 -10.87
C SER A 131 -10.86 3.89 -11.88
N ASP A 132 -10.28 4.29 -12.99
CA ASP A 132 -11.02 4.95 -14.06
C ASP A 132 -12.02 3.99 -14.72
N LYS A 133 -12.88 4.54 -15.58
CA LYS A 133 -13.91 3.76 -16.27
C LYS A 133 -13.30 2.59 -17.06
N THR A 134 -12.16 2.81 -17.68
CA THR A 134 -11.46 1.78 -18.48
C THR A 134 -11.02 0.61 -17.59
N THR A 135 -10.42 0.90 -16.43
CA THR A 135 -10.03 -0.12 -15.44
C THR A 135 -11.23 -0.93 -14.97
N LEU A 136 -12.34 -0.25 -14.65
CA LEU A 136 -13.58 -0.90 -14.19
C LEU A 136 -14.21 -1.77 -15.27
N ASP A 137 -14.26 -1.28 -16.51
CA ASP A 137 -14.79 -2.03 -17.66
C ASP A 137 -13.96 -3.30 -17.89
N TRP A 138 -12.62 -3.20 -17.88
CA TRP A 138 -11.74 -4.36 -18.03
C TRP A 138 -11.93 -5.39 -16.93
N LEU A 139 -11.97 -4.98 -15.66
CA LEU A 139 -12.23 -5.91 -14.56
C LEU A 139 -13.57 -6.63 -14.70
N THR A 140 -14.61 -5.89 -15.11
CA THR A 140 -15.98 -6.43 -15.20
C THR A 140 -16.17 -7.44 -16.32
N ILE A 141 -15.49 -7.23 -17.47
CA ILE A 141 -15.59 -8.14 -18.62
C ILE A 141 -14.60 -9.30 -18.56
N SER A 142 -13.62 -9.23 -17.67
CA SER A 142 -12.57 -10.24 -17.56
C SER A 142 -13.03 -11.48 -16.79
N PRO A 143 -12.50 -12.66 -17.16
CA PRO A 143 -12.82 -13.88 -16.46
C PRO A 143 -12.26 -13.90 -15.02
N ALA A 144 -12.76 -14.83 -14.21
CA ALA A 144 -12.38 -14.94 -12.79
C ALA A 144 -10.92 -15.40 -12.56
N ASP A 145 -10.27 -15.97 -13.55
CA ASP A 145 -8.86 -16.44 -13.47
C ASP A 145 -7.82 -15.33 -13.69
N VAL A 146 -8.26 -14.08 -13.90
CA VAL A 146 -7.38 -12.92 -13.91
C VAL A 146 -6.79 -12.71 -12.53
N LEU A 147 -5.49 -12.39 -12.48
CA LEU A 147 -4.82 -11.89 -11.29
C LEU A 147 -4.82 -10.37 -11.31
N VAL A 148 -5.42 -9.79 -10.30
CA VAL A 148 -5.35 -8.34 -10.06
C VAL A 148 -4.23 -8.07 -9.07
N VAL A 149 -3.24 -7.29 -9.47
CA VAL A 149 -2.15 -6.84 -8.63
C VAL A 149 -2.39 -5.38 -8.29
N LEU A 150 -2.68 -5.09 -7.03
CA LEU A 150 -2.85 -3.73 -6.54
C LEU A 150 -1.60 -3.26 -5.80
N ILE A 151 -1.03 -2.16 -6.24
CA ILE A 151 0.05 -1.48 -5.51
C ILE A 151 -0.53 -0.27 -4.80
N ALA A 152 -0.53 -0.33 -3.46
CA ALA A 152 -1.11 0.70 -2.60
C ALA A 152 -0.14 1.02 -1.47
N VAL A 153 0.54 2.15 -1.56
CA VAL A 153 1.45 2.65 -0.54
C VAL A 153 0.94 3.98 -0.01
N SER A 154 1.08 4.18 1.24
CA SER A 154 0.58 5.24 2.12
C SER A 154 -0.64 6.02 1.60
N ARG A 155 -1.52 6.47 2.46
CA ARG A 155 -2.75 7.16 2.07
C ARG A 155 -3.61 6.32 1.11
N TYR A 156 -3.90 5.10 1.46
CA TYR A 156 -4.64 4.11 0.66
C TYR A 156 -5.92 4.70 0.06
N PRO A 157 -5.93 5.07 -1.25
CA PRO A 157 -7.06 5.79 -1.83
C PRO A 157 -8.33 4.93 -1.81
N ASN A 158 -9.47 5.55 -1.48
CA ASN A 158 -10.76 4.87 -1.42
C ASN A 158 -11.15 4.19 -2.74
N ASP A 159 -10.69 4.72 -3.86
CA ASP A 159 -10.92 4.14 -5.18
C ASP A 159 -10.24 2.76 -5.32
N LEU A 160 -9.01 2.59 -4.83
CA LEU A 160 -8.32 1.29 -4.85
C LEU A 160 -8.98 0.29 -3.87
N ILE A 161 -9.48 0.75 -2.72
CA ILE A 161 -10.22 -0.10 -1.78
C ILE A 161 -11.51 -0.63 -2.43
N ARG A 162 -12.25 0.23 -3.13
CA ARG A 162 -13.45 -0.16 -3.87
C ARG A 162 -13.13 -1.13 -5.00
N LEU A 163 -12.01 -0.93 -5.68
CA LEU A 163 -11.56 -1.77 -6.76
C LEU A 163 -11.16 -3.17 -6.26
N ALA A 164 -10.47 -3.27 -5.11
CA ALA A 164 -10.18 -4.54 -4.45
C ALA A 164 -11.46 -5.33 -4.14
N LYS A 165 -12.45 -4.66 -3.52
CA LYS A 165 -13.77 -5.26 -3.23
C LYS A 165 -14.50 -5.69 -4.49
N LEU A 166 -14.38 -4.93 -5.58
CA LEU A 166 -14.98 -5.30 -6.88
C LEU A 166 -14.32 -6.57 -7.43
N ALA A 167 -12.98 -6.61 -7.51
CA ALA A 167 -12.24 -7.78 -7.98
C ALA A 167 -12.63 -9.06 -7.21
N LYS A 168 -12.72 -8.97 -5.88
CA LYS A 168 -13.16 -10.11 -5.05
C LYS A 168 -14.61 -10.52 -5.33
N ARG A 169 -15.53 -9.57 -5.53
CA ARG A 169 -16.92 -9.89 -5.91
C ARG A 169 -17.02 -10.56 -7.28
N LEU A 170 -16.11 -10.24 -8.19
CA LEU A 170 -16.02 -10.89 -9.51
C LEU A 170 -15.31 -12.26 -9.46
N GLY A 171 -14.88 -12.72 -8.28
CA GLY A 171 -14.15 -13.98 -8.08
C GLY A 171 -12.71 -13.96 -8.56
N GLN A 172 -12.17 -12.76 -8.86
CA GLN A 172 -10.80 -12.60 -9.33
C GLN A 172 -9.81 -12.71 -8.17
N ARG A 173 -8.60 -13.23 -8.45
CA ARG A 173 -7.54 -13.32 -7.44
C ARG A 173 -6.87 -11.97 -7.27
N LEU A 174 -6.50 -11.66 -6.02
CA LEU A 174 -5.96 -10.37 -5.64
C LEU A 174 -4.61 -10.52 -4.92
N LEU A 175 -3.57 -9.97 -5.51
CA LEU A 175 -2.26 -9.75 -4.90
C LEU A 175 -2.14 -8.27 -4.52
N VAL A 176 -1.73 -7.98 -3.31
CA VAL A 176 -1.52 -6.60 -2.83
C VAL A 176 -0.06 -6.39 -2.46
N LEU A 177 0.56 -5.36 -3.03
CA LEU A 177 1.86 -4.85 -2.61
C LEU A 177 1.64 -3.54 -1.85
N THR A 178 2.13 -3.47 -0.62
CA THR A 178 1.86 -2.33 0.26
C THR A 178 3.02 -2.06 1.22
N ASP A 179 2.99 -0.92 1.88
CA ASP A 179 3.99 -0.51 2.88
C ASP A 179 3.65 -0.94 4.31
N SER A 180 2.42 -1.39 4.57
CA SER A 180 1.98 -1.73 5.92
C SER A 180 0.94 -2.85 5.93
N ALA A 181 1.02 -3.72 6.93
CA ALA A 181 -0.02 -4.71 7.23
C ALA A 181 -1.37 -4.07 7.62
N ALA A 182 -1.37 -2.80 8.05
CA ALA A 182 -2.58 -2.04 8.35
C ALA A 182 -3.27 -1.47 7.09
N CYS A 183 -2.77 -1.76 5.89
CA CYS A 183 -3.43 -1.38 4.66
C CYS A 183 -4.82 -2.06 4.58
N PRO A 184 -5.92 -1.32 4.45
CA PRO A 184 -7.27 -1.89 4.44
C PRO A 184 -7.51 -2.85 3.27
N ILE A 185 -6.71 -2.77 2.21
CA ILE A 185 -6.84 -3.66 1.03
C ILE A 185 -6.31 -5.07 1.33
N THR A 186 -5.42 -5.26 2.30
CA THR A 186 -4.85 -6.58 2.64
C THR A 186 -5.90 -7.57 3.13
N HIS A 187 -7.00 -7.09 3.72
CA HIS A 187 -8.11 -7.96 4.15
C HIS A 187 -8.86 -8.61 2.99
N GLU A 188 -8.79 -8.04 1.80
CA GLU A 188 -9.42 -8.58 0.59
C GLU A 188 -8.44 -9.45 -0.22
N ALA A 189 -7.14 -9.41 0.08
CA ALA A 189 -6.09 -10.05 -0.70
C ALA A 189 -6.04 -11.57 -0.49
N ASP A 190 -5.74 -12.31 -1.56
CA ASP A 190 -5.37 -13.73 -1.48
C ASP A 190 -3.91 -13.89 -1.02
N GLU A 191 -3.04 -12.97 -1.46
CA GLU A 191 -1.66 -12.81 -1.00
C GLU A 191 -1.32 -11.32 -0.87
N SER A 192 -0.44 -10.97 0.08
CA SER A 192 0.01 -9.59 0.25
C SER A 192 1.49 -9.54 0.57
N LEU A 193 2.26 -8.76 -0.19
CA LEU A 193 3.66 -8.47 0.12
C LEU A 193 3.77 -7.09 0.76
N ILE A 194 4.50 -7.02 1.86
CA ILE A 194 4.66 -5.80 2.64
C ILE A 194 6.12 -5.34 2.55
N ALA A 195 6.33 -4.19 1.92
CA ALA A 195 7.59 -3.47 1.93
C ALA A 195 7.55 -2.38 3.00
N PRO A 196 8.06 -2.62 4.22
CA PRO A 196 7.98 -1.63 5.28
C PRO A 196 8.66 -0.33 4.85
N SER A 197 7.88 0.74 4.80
CA SER A 197 8.38 2.08 4.49
C SER A 197 8.03 2.98 5.66
N PRO A 198 8.95 3.22 6.59
CA PRO A 198 8.74 4.24 7.61
C PRO A 198 8.64 5.61 6.93
N HIS A 199 7.85 6.48 7.51
CA HIS A 199 7.59 7.82 7.01
C HIS A 199 8.89 8.60 6.77
N ILE A 200 9.23 8.76 5.50
CA ILE A 200 10.03 9.91 5.08
C ILE A 200 9.03 11.04 4.82
N PRO A 201 9.20 12.23 5.41
CA PRO A 201 8.15 13.25 5.52
C PRO A 201 7.50 13.73 4.21
N LEU A 202 8.08 13.50 3.06
CA LEU A 202 7.56 14.02 1.79
C LEU A 202 7.19 12.93 0.78
N ILE A 203 7.94 11.85 0.76
CA ILE A 203 7.78 10.78 -0.23
C ILE A 203 8.14 9.49 0.50
N GLY A 204 7.21 8.54 0.61
CA GLY A 204 7.53 7.23 1.18
C GLY A 204 8.73 6.60 0.46
N SER A 205 9.50 5.78 1.17
CA SER A 205 10.67 5.11 0.60
C SER A 205 10.24 4.20 -0.57
N PRO A 206 10.71 4.46 -1.79
CA PRO A 206 10.42 3.60 -2.92
C PRO A 206 11.30 2.35 -2.96
N THR A 207 12.44 2.36 -2.25
CA THR A 207 13.51 1.39 -2.41
C THR A 207 13.07 -0.02 -2.03
N ALA A 208 12.47 -0.18 -0.86
CA ALA A 208 11.97 -1.48 -0.41
C ALA A 208 10.84 -2.03 -1.30
N LEU A 209 9.94 -1.15 -1.77
CA LEU A 209 8.84 -1.56 -2.66
C LEU A 209 9.33 -1.98 -4.05
N SER A 210 10.39 -1.35 -4.56
CA SER A 210 10.96 -1.71 -5.87
C SER A 210 11.77 -3.02 -5.86
N CYS A 211 12.05 -3.57 -4.68
CA CYS A 211 12.69 -4.88 -4.52
C CYS A 211 11.70 -6.05 -4.48
N LEU A 212 10.42 -5.78 -4.24
CA LEU A 212 9.35 -6.78 -4.34
C LEU A 212 8.94 -7.00 -5.79
#